data_7b6e3b00a61622b637c9f26bd88a035a
#
_entry.id   7b6e3b00a61622b637c9f26bd88a035a
#
_cell.length_a   1.000
_cell.length_b   1.000
_cell.length_c   1.000
_cell.angle_alpha   90.00
_cell.angle_beta   90.00
_cell.angle_gamma   90.00
#
_symmetry.space_group_name_H-M   'P 1'
#
loop_
_entity.id
_entity.type
_entity.pdbx_description
1 polymer ?
#
loop_
_entity_poly.entity_id
_entity_poly.type
_entity_poly.pdbx_seq_one_letter_code
_entity_poly.pdbx_strand_id
1 'polypeptide(L)'
;ANLNDQRWGPAKVAIAGPLSNILLALLFGLVFRFLPDVFSSSLVPTLFIIIIYVNILLAVFNLFPVPPLDGHWILFALLPRSWEWLKQLLYQYSIFLFVALVFFGGGWLVVATQTLFLLITGQPLPW
;
A
#
# COMPACT_ATOMS: atom_id res chain seq x y z
N ALA A 1 -21.54 -21.59 -6.71
CA ALA A 1 -20.74 -20.60 -6.02
C ALA A 1 -21.56 -19.37 -5.70
N ASN A 2 -21.39 -18.83 -4.53
CA ASN A 2 -22.08 -17.63 -4.10
C ASN A 2 -21.55 -16.41 -4.88
N LEU A 3 -22.43 -15.54 -5.33
CA LEU A 3 -22.04 -14.29 -6.03
C LEU A 3 -21.12 -13.41 -5.14
N ASN A 4 -21.32 -13.44 -3.83
CA ASN A 4 -20.47 -12.73 -2.89
C ASN A 4 -19.03 -13.25 -2.93
N ASP A 5 -18.82 -14.54 -3.07
CA ASP A 5 -17.49 -15.14 -3.14
C ASP A 5 -16.78 -14.76 -4.44
N GLN A 6 -17.51 -14.66 -5.55
CA GLN A 6 -16.95 -14.22 -6.83
C GLN A 6 -16.53 -12.75 -6.79
N ARG A 7 -17.26 -11.93 -6.04
CA ARG A 7 -17.03 -10.49 -5.93
C ARG A 7 -15.98 -10.16 -4.87
N TRP A 8 -16.11 -10.77 -3.68
CA TRP A 8 -15.29 -10.46 -2.52
C TRP A 8 -14.07 -11.37 -2.36
N GLY A 9 -14.09 -12.56 -2.97
CA GLY A 9 -12.95 -13.48 -2.93
C GLY A 9 -11.66 -12.84 -3.43
N PRO A 10 -11.64 -12.31 -4.66
CA PRO A 10 -10.45 -11.61 -5.15
C PRO A 10 -10.07 -10.39 -4.32
N ALA A 11 -11.05 -9.64 -3.81
CA ALA A 11 -10.78 -8.49 -2.94
C ALA A 11 -10.12 -8.89 -1.63
N LYS A 12 -10.56 -10.00 -1.02
CA LYS A 12 -9.95 -10.52 0.21
C LYS A 12 -8.49 -10.92 -0.01
N VAL A 13 -8.21 -11.58 -1.13
CA VAL A 13 -6.84 -11.97 -1.48
C VAL A 13 -5.99 -10.71 -1.76
N ALA A 14 -6.57 -9.73 -2.44
CA ALA A 14 -5.88 -8.48 -2.77
C ALA A 14 -5.51 -7.66 -1.51
N ILE A 15 -6.35 -7.70 -0.47
CA ILE A 15 -6.06 -7.02 0.80
C ILE A 15 -4.91 -7.68 1.54
N ALA A 16 -4.73 -8.98 1.40
CA ALA A 16 -3.73 -9.74 2.16
C ALA A 16 -2.31 -9.24 1.91
N GLY A 17 -1.96 -8.84 0.68
CA GLY A 17 -0.65 -8.28 0.34
C GLY A 17 -0.36 -6.97 1.08
N PRO A 18 -1.14 -5.91 0.83
CA PRO A 18 -0.96 -4.65 1.56
C PRO A 18 -1.08 -4.79 3.07
N LEU A 19 -1.98 -5.64 3.56
CA LEU A 19 -2.12 -5.88 4.99
C LEU A 19 -0.85 -6.47 5.59
N SER A 20 -0.23 -7.46 4.94
CA SER A 20 1.02 -8.05 5.41
C SER A 20 2.16 -7.03 5.40
N ASN A 21 2.22 -6.15 4.40
CA ASN A 21 3.20 -5.07 4.36
C ASN A 21 3.01 -4.10 5.52
N ILE A 22 1.78 -3.73 5.83
CA ILE A 22 1.47 -2.85 6.98
C ILE A 22 1.83 -3.54 8.30
N LEU A 23 1.53 -4.83 8.43
CA LEU A 23 1.88 -5.59 9.64
C LEU A 23 3.39 -5.64 9.86
N LEU A 24 4.17 -5.85 8.79
CA LEU A 24 5.64 -5.80 8.87
C LEU A 24 6.13 -4.40 9.25
N ALA A 25 5.57 -3.36 8.64
CA ALA A 25 5.92 -1.99 8.98
C ALA A 25 5.61 -1.66 10.44
N LEU A 26 4.47 -2.13 10.96
CA LEU A 26 4.09 -1.95 12.36
C LEU A 26 5.05 -2.70 13.28
N LEU A 27 5.36 -3.95 12.97
CA LEU A 27 6.28 -4.76 13.78
C LEU A 27 7.64 -4.09 13.92
N PHE A 28 8.26 -3.76 12.80
CA PHE A 28 9.59 -3.11 12.79
C PHE A 28 9.52 -1.68 13.32
N GLY A 29 8.42 -0.98 13.02
CA GLY A 29 8.22 0.40 13.48
C GLY A 29 8.06 0.52 14.99
N LEU A 30 7.33 -0.41 15.62
CA LEU A 30 7.15 -0.43 17.06
C LEU A 30 8.46 -0.80 17.78
N VAL A 31 9.23 -1.73 17.22
CA VAL A 31 10.58 -2.04 17.75
C VAL A 31 11.46 -0.80 17.65
N PHE A 32 11.45 -0.11 16.53
CA PHE A 32 12.21 1.12 16.31
C PHE A 32 11.83 2.21 17.32
N ARG A 33 10.52 2.33 17.59
CA ARG A 33 9.97 3.38 18.47
C ARG A 33 10.26 3.13 19.94
N PHE A 34 10.09 1.90 20.41
CA PHE A 34 10.06 1.58 21.84
C PHE A 34 11.31 0.85 22.37
N LEU A 35 12.21 0.42 21.48
CA LEU A 35 13.43 -0.28 21.87
C LEU A 35 14.67 0.42 21.29
N PRO A 36 14.94 1.68 21.70
CA PRO A 36 16.05 2.45 21.13
C PRO A 36 17.43 1.84 21.41
N ASP A 37 17.55 1.08 22.50
CA ASP A 37 18.83 0.46 22.88
C ASP A 37 19.32 -0.62 21.92
N VAL A 38 18.41 -1.17 21.10
CA VAL A 38 18.75 -2.13 20.04
C VAL A 38 19.57 -1.45 18.94
N PHE A 39 19.53 -0.11 18.86
CA PHE A 39 20.11 0.67 17.78
C PHE A 39 21.42 1.36 18.15
N SER A 40 22.30 0.64 18.87
CA SER A 40 23.62 1.15 19.20
C SER A 40 24.56 1.22 17.99
N SER A 41 24.25 0.47 16.92
CA SER A 41 25.00 0.46 15.66
C SER A 41 24.34 1.43 14.67
N SER A 42 25.13 2.08 13.83
CA SER A 42 24.61 3.00 12.78
C SER A 42 23.90 2.27 11.64
N LEU A 43 24.23 1.01 11.41
CA LEU A 43 23.66 0.23 10.31
C LEU A 43 22.25 -0.29 10.61
N VAL A 44 22.01 -0.75 11.84
CA VAL A 44 20.73 -1.35 12.23
C VAL A 44 19.56 -0.36 12.11
N PRO A 45 19.65 0.88 12.61
CA PRO A 45 18.58 1.86 12.42
C PRO A 45 18.28 2.12 10.95
N THR A 46 19.30 2.23 10.12
CA THR A 46 19.12 2.46 8.67
C THR A 46 18.35 1.31 8.03
N LEU A 47 18.68 0.08 8.35
CA LEU A 47 17.98 -1.09 7.83
C LEU A 47 16.51 -1.10 8.25
N PHE A 48 16.23 -0.79 9.51
CA PHE A 48 14.86 -0.71 10.02
C PHE A 48 14.05 0.36 9.29
N ILE A 49 14.63 1.54 9.10
CA ILE A 49 13.97 2.65 8.39
C ILE A 49 13.63 2.22 6.96
N ILE A 50 14.55 1.56 6.26
CA ILE A 50 14.32 1.09 4.90
C ILE A 50 13.21 0.04 4.87
N ILE A 51 13.22 -0.92 5.78
CA ILE A 51 12.20 -1.97 5.86
C ILE A 51 10.81 -1.35 6.09
N ILE A 52 10.71 -0.44 7.06
CA ILE A 52 9.45 0.23 7.39
C ILE A 52 8.96 1.03 6.19
N TYR A 53 9.82 1.85 5.61
CA TYR A 53 9.49 2.72 4.49
C TYR A 53 9.01 1.92 3.28
N VAL A 54 9.76 0.90 2.87
CA VAL A 54 9.44 0.09 1.69
C VAL A 54 8.12 -0.64 1.88
N ASN A 55 7.87 -1.19 3.07
CA ASN A 55 6.61 -1.90 3.33
C ASN A 55 5.41 -0.96 3.31
N ILE A 56 5.53 0.25 3.88
CA ILE A 56 4.46 1.26 3.81
C ILE A 56 4.23 1.68 2.34
N LEU A 57 5.31 1.96 1.63
CA LEU A 57 5.25 2.40 0.24
C LEU A 57 4.54 1.36 -0.64
N LEU A 58 4.90 0.08 -0.49
CA LEU A 58 4.28 -1.00 -1.24
C LEU A 58 2.80 -1.14 -0.89
N ALA A 59 2.44 -1.04 0.39
CA ALA A 59 1.05 -1.14 0.81
C ALA A 59 0.20 0.00 0.21
N VAL A 60 0.67 1.24 0.33
CA VAL A 60 -0.06 2.41 -0.17
C VAL A 60 -0.18 2.35 -1.69
N PHE A 61 0.92 2.04 -2.38
CA PHE A 61 0.93 1.95 -3.85
C PHE A 61 -0.02 0.87 -4.36
N ASN A 62 0.02 -0.33 -3.76
CA ASN A 62 -0.80 -1.44 -4.21
C ASN A 62 -2.29 -1.30 -3.87
N LEU A 63 -2.65 -0.43 -2.93
CA LEU A 63 -4.06 -0.14 -2.63
C LEU A 63 -4.70 0.84 -3.62
N PHE A 64 -3.94 1.40 -4.53
CA PHE A 64 -4.49 2.30 -5.55
C PHE A 64 -5.47 1.54 -6.45
N PRO A 65 -6.66 2.12 -6.73
CA PRO A 65 -7.74 1.41 -7.43
C PRO A 65 -7.57 1.39 -8.95
N VAL A 66 -6.38 1.07 -9.42
CA VAL A 66 -6.07 1.03 -10.86
C VAL A 66 -5.43 -0.32 -11.18
N PRO A 67 -5.95 -1.08 -12.17
CA PRO A 67 -5.27 -2.29 -12.62
C PRO A 67 -3.86 -1.93 -13.14
N PRO A 68 -2.82 -2.74 -12.90
CA PRO A 68 -2.82 -4.07 -12.29
C PRO A 68 -2.65 -4.10 -10.77
N LEU A 69 -2.78 -2.97 -10.08
CA LEU A 69 -2.58 -2.89 -8.63
C LEU A 69 -3.72 -3.56 -7.87
N ASP A 70 -3.43 -4.03 -6.66
CA ASP A 70 -4.38 -4.81 -5.85
C ASP A 70 -5.66 -4.03 -5.50
N GLY A 71 -5.56 -2.70 -5.41
CA GLY A 71 -6.69 -1.84 -5.07
C GLY A 71 -7.86 -1.93 -6.03
N HIS A 72 -7.63 -2.31 -7.31
CA HIS A 72 -8.75 -2.40 -8.27
C HIS A 72 -9.73 -3.53 -7.92
N TRP A 73 -9.26 -4.63 -7.32
CA TRP A 73 -10.14 -5.71 -6.86
C TRP A 73 -11.09 -5.23 -5.77
N ILE A 74 -10.59 -4.39 -4.87
CA ILE A 74 -11.39 -3.80 -3.80
C ILE A 74 -12.43 -2.86 -4.38
N LEU A 75 -12.01 -1.98 -5.29
CA LEU A 75 -12.91 -1.05 -5.96
C LEU A 75 -14.02 -1.80 -6.71
N PHE A 76 -13.66 -2.85 -7.46
CA PHE A 76 -14.62 -3.63 -8.24
C PHE A 76 -15.61 -4.37 -7.36
N ALA A 77 -15.19 -4.79 -6.17
CA ALA A 77 -16.11 -5.41 -5.20
C ALA A 77 -17.13 -4.42 -4.66
N LEU A 78 -16.77 -3.15 -4.57
CA LEU A 78 -17.64 -2.09 -4.06
C LEU A 78 -18.57 -1.52 -5.13
N LEU A 79 -18.22 -1.64 -6.41
CA LEU A 79 -18.99 -1.06 -7.51
C LEU A 79 -20.25 -1.88 -7.78
N PRO A 80 -21.40 -1.22 -8.04
CA PRO A 80 -22.61 -1.91 -8.49
C PRO A 80 -22.43 -2.55 -9.87
N ARG A 81 -23.27 -3.56 -10.17
CA ARG A 81 -23.24 -4.22 -11.49
C ARG A 81 -23.50 -3.26 -12.64
N SER A 82 -24.29 -2.22 -12.42
CA SER A 82 -24.57 -1.19 -13.43
C SER A 82 -23.31 -0.41 -13.85
N TRP A 83 -22.23 -0.54 -13.11
CA TRP A 83 -20.96 0.15 -13.38
C TRP A 83 -19.92 -0.73 -14.09
N GLU A 84 -20.38 -1.77 -14.77
CA GLU A 84 -19.51 -2.67 -15.54
C GLU A 84 -18.71 -1.90 -16.61
N TRP A 85 -19.31 -0.86 -17.18
CA TRP A 85 -18.64 0.01 -18.14
C TRP A 85 -17.36 0.65 -17.57
N LEU A 86 -17.39 1.04 -16.29
CA LEU A 86 -16.23 1.62 -15.62
C LEU A 86 -15.11 0.60 -15.46
N LYS A 87 -15.45 -0.64 -15.10
CA LYS A 87 -14.47 -1.73 -14.99
C LYS A 87 -13.76 -1.97 -16.31
N GLN A 88 -14.54 -2.04 -17.40
CA GLN A 88 -14.00 -2.22 -18.74
C GLN A 88 -13.10 -1.05 -19.15
N LEU A 89 -13.52 0.18 -18.83
CA LEU A 89 -12.74 1.37 -19.12
C LEU A 89 -11.40 1.35 -18.37
N LEU A 90 -11.42 1.00 -17.09
CA LEU A 90 -10.21 0.92 -16.28
C LEU A 90 -9.24 -0.15 -16.80
N TYR A 91 -9.77 -1.33 -17.21
CA TYR A 91 -8.91 -2.36 -17.81
C TYR A 91 -8.35 -1.92 -19.17
N GLN A 92 -9.16 -1.28 -19.99
CA GLN A 92 -8.76 -0.84 -21.32
C GLN A 92 -7.60 0.18 -21.24
N TYR A 93 -7.68 1.10 -20.29
CA TYR A 93 -6.69 2.17 -20.12
C TYR A 93 -5.72 1.91 -18.96
N SER A 94 -5.62 0.67 -18.48
CA SER A 94 -4.81 0.33 -17.30
C SER A 94 -3.34 0.74 -17.44
N ILE A 95 -2.73 0.52 -18.60
CA ILE A 95 -1.34 0.92 -18.87
C ILE A 95 -1.18 2.43 -18.76
N PHE A 96 -2.08 3.20 -19.38
CA PHE A 96 -2.03 4.67 -19.33
C PHE A 96 -2.24 5.19 -17.91
N LEU A 97 -3.19 4.61 -17.18
CA LEU A 97 -3.48 4.99 -15.80
C LEU A 97 -2.30 4.65 -14.88
N PHE A 98 -1.69 3.50 -15.07
CA PHE A 98 -0.52 3.09 -14.30
C PHE A 98 0.67 4.03 -14.53
N VAL A 99 0.95 4.35 -15.78
CA VAL A 99 2.03 5.28 -16.15
C VAL A 99 1.74 6.67 -15.57
N ALA A 100 0.49 7.14 -15.70
CA ALA A 100 0.08 8.43 -15.13
C ALA A 100 0.25 8.46 -13.61
N LEU A 101 -0.10 7.36 -12.93
CA LEU A 101 0.08 7.24 -11.48
C LEU A 101 1.56 7.35 -11.10
N VAL A 102 2.44 6.65 -11.84
CA VAL A 102 3.87 6.68 -11.55
C VAL A 102 4.45 8.07 -11.74
N PHE A 103 4.07 8.77 -12.82
CA PHE A 103 4.65 10.08 -13.15
C PHE A 103 3.98 11.25 -12.41
N PHE A 104 2.68 11.17 -12.15
CA PHE A 104 1.93 12.29 -11.57
C PHE A 104 1.43 12.05 -10.16
N GLY A 105 1.36 10.80 -9.71
CA GLY A 105 0.92 10.43 -8.37
C GLY A 105 2.05 10.30 -7.35
N GLY A 106 3.31 10.45 -7.79
CA GLY A 106 4.48 10.21 -6.93
C GLY A 106 4.53 11.12 -5.71
N GLY A 107 4.18 12.40 -5.88
CA GLY A 107 4.17 13.36 -4.77
C GLY A 107 3.18 12.97 -3.68
N TRP A 108 1.96 12.60 -4.06
CA TRP A 108 0.95 12.12 -3.12
C TRP A 108 1.40 10.85 -2.39
N LEU A 109 1.98 9.92 -3.15
CA LEU A 109 2.46 8.65 -2.61
C LEU A 109 3.56 8.88 -1.55
N VAL A 110 4.49 9.78 -1.84
CA VAL A 110 5.56 10.16 -0.91
C VAL A 110 4.98 10.77 0.36
N VAL A 111 4.05 11.71 0.24
CA VAL A 111 3.42 12.37 1.40
C VAL A 111 2.67 11.36 2.24
N ALA A 112 1.89 10.46 1.62
CA ALA A 112 1.16 9.42 2.34
C ALA A 112 2.10 8.48 3.10
N THR A 113 3.19 8.07 2.46
CA THR A 113 4.19 7.17 3.06
C THR A 113 4.91 7.85 4.22
N GLN A 114 5.32 9.09 4.05
CA GLN A 114 5.98 9.87 5.11
C GLN A 114 5.06 10.07 6.32
N THR A 115 3.78 10.35 6.08
CA THR A 115 2.80 10.54 7.15
C THR A 115 2.60 9.25 7.94
N LEU A 116 2.44 8.12 7.25
CA LEU A 116 2.31 6.82 7.92
C LEU A 116 3.58 6.44 8.66
N PHE A 117 4.73 6.70 8.10
CA PHE A 117 6.02 6.47 8.77
C PHE A 117 6.10 7.27 10.07
N LEU A 118 5.75 8.54 10.04
CA LEU A 118 5.73 9.40 11.23
C LEU A 118 4.77 8.86 12.30
N LEU A 119 3.57 8.45 11.90
CA LEU A 119 2.57 7.91 12.83
C LEU A 119 3.04 6.61 13.48
N ILE A 120 3.71 5.74 12.74
CA ILE A 120 4.15 4.44 13.24
C ILE A 120 5.40 4.59 14.12
N THR A 121 6.40 5.34 13.66
CA THR A 121 7.70 5.44 14.34
C THR A 121 7.80 6.59 15.33
N GLY A 122 6.93 7.60 15.19
CA GLY A 122 7.01 8.83 15.97
C GLY A 122 8.11 9.78 15.51
N GLN A 123 8.79 9.47 14.41
CA GLN A 123 9.89 10.28 13.88
C GLN A 123 9.70 10.49 12.37
N PRO A 124 10.08 11.68 11.84
CA PRO A 124 10.07 11.88 10.39
C PRO A 124 11.17 11.07 9.72
N LEU A 125 11.00 10.83 8.41
CA LEU A 125 12.05 10.22 7.61
C LEU A 125 13.29 11.13 7.62
N PRO A 126 14.51 10.54 7.66
CA PRO A 126 15.74 11.33 7.74
C PRO A 126 16.15 11.99 6.41
N TRP A 127 15.41 11.72 5.34
CA TRP A 127 15.67 12.33 4.02
C TRP A 127 14.46 13.07 3.47
#